data_75db3ef43728c0cd7a8f68fa9e21432d
#
_entry.id   75db3ef43728c0cd7a8f68fa9e21432d
#
_cell.length_a   1.000
_cell.length_b   1.000
_cell.length_c   1.000
_cell.angle_alpha   90.00
_cell.angle_beta   90.00
_cell.angle_gamma   90.00
#
_symmetry.space_group_name_H-M   'P 1'
#
loop_
_entity.id
_entity.type
_entity.pdbx_description
1 polymer ?
#
loop_
_entity_poly.entity_id
_entity_poly.type
_entity_poly.pdbx_seq_one_letter_code
_entity_poly.pdbx_strand_id
1 'polypeptide(L)'
;MRLLALAVTTALALPALAAAQTLPTMPTLDETQAQRTVRRAAMTPPVLQEDAALQAAIGSAARPAADVARDVYRHPFETLTFWGLTPGSTVVEIQPGRAGWWTAILQPYAEATQGRYVAVNAPLDGMGVEDGSADMVLVARSFHNWHRAGRTDAFLAAFFKALKPGGVLAVEQHRSVDGLNPDVTAPTGYMPESYVIRAAQAAGFVLEARSELNANPRDDRDHPFGVWTLPPVRTSAPRANNATDRPTPLTAAERAEYDAIGESDRMTLRFRKPG
;
A
#
# COMPACT_ATOMS: atom_id res chain seq x y z
N MET A 1 -4.77 39.84 -84.34
CA MET A 1 -4.21 40.16 -83.02
C MET A 1 -4.35 38.93 -82.10
N ARG A 2 -3.24 38.25 -81.87
CA ARG A 2 -3.20 37.06 -80.97
C ARG A 2 -2.38 37.48 -79.76
N LEU A 3 -3.00 37.48 -78.62
CA LEU A 3 -2.34 37.69 -77.31
C LEU A 3 -1.78 36.34 -76.81
N LEU A 4 -0.44 36.28 -76.64
CA LEU A 4 0.23 35.23 -75.96
C LEU A 4 0.09 35.45 -74.44
N ALA A 5 -0.44 34.48 -73.74
CA ALA A 5 -0.42 34.44 -72.26
C ALA A 5 0.84 33.69 -71.80
N LEU A 6 1.68 34.38 -71.03
CA LEU A 6 2.91 33.84 -70.45
C LEU A 6 2.53 33.21 -69.13
N ALA A 7 2.67 31.92 -68.99
CA ALA A 7 2.46 31.23 -67.71
C ALA A 7 3.76 31.24 -66.85
N VAL A 8 3.74 31.91 -65.74
CA VAL A 8 4.83 31.90 -64.75
C VAL A 8 4.57 30.76 -63.77
N THR A 9 5.39 29.71 -63.80
CA THR A 9 5.41 28.63 -62.87
C THR A 9 6.30 29.01 -61.65
N THR A 10 5.71 29.34 -60.53
CA THR A 10 6.43 29.50 -59.29
C THR A 10 6.60 28.11 -58.60
N ALA A 11 7.85 27.67 -58.54
CA ALA A 11 8.23 26.48 -57.77
C ALA A 11 8.22 26.83 -56.27
N LEU A 12 7.30 26.20 -55.52
CA LEU A 12 7.32 26.22 -54.05
C LEU A 12 8.39 25.23 -53.55
N ALA A 13 9.47 25.76 -52.99
CA ALA A 13 10.44 24.97 -52.24
C ALA A 13 9.81 24.53 -50.88
N LEU A 14 9.67 23.23 -50.67
CA LEU A 14 9.30 22.64 -49.37
C LEU A 14 10.49 22.80 -48.42
N PRO A 15 10.25 23.23 -47.16
CA PRO A 15 11.33 23.25 -46.18
C PRO A 15 11.72 21.82 -45.78
N ALA A 16 13.02 21.62 -45.65
CA ALA A 16 13.64 20.37 -45.24
C ALA A 16 13.06 19.86 -43.89
N LEU A 17 12.85 18.54 -43.85
CA LEU A 17 12.47 17.83 -42.62
C LEU A 17 13.40 18.22 -41.45
N ALA A 18 12.80 18.71 -40.38
CA ALA A 18 13.49 18.88 -39.11
C ALA A 18 14.02 17.52 -38.64
N ALA A 19 15.29 17.49 -38.27
CA ALA A 19 15.93 16.33 -37.69
C ALA A 19 15.14 15.82 -36.49
N ALA A 20 14.86 14.53 -36.45
CA ALA A 20 14.28 13.88 -35.33
C ALA A 20 15.18 14.11 -34.10
N GLN A 21 14.69 14.87 -33.14
CA GLN A 21 15.33 14.99 -31.83
C GLN A 21 15.29 13.62 -31.18
N THR A 22 16.45 12.99 -31.05
CA THR A 22 16.62 11.81 -30.23
C THR A 22 16.26 12.21 -28.78
N LEU A 23 15.18 11.65 -28.26
CA LEU A 23 14.85 11.77 -26.85
C LEU A 23 16.08 11.33 -26.04
N PRO A 24 16.48 12.11 -25.02
CA PRO A 24 17.58 11.69 -24.15
C PRO A 24 17.23 10.34 -23.55
N THR A 25 18.10 9.37 -23.76
CA THR A 25 18.04 8.08 -23.07
C THR A 25 18.01 8.37 -21.58
N MET A 26 16.91 7.99 -20.93
CA MET A 26 16.82 8.04 -19.46
C MET A 26 18.04 7.28 -18.91
N PRO A 27 18.83 7.88 -18.01
CA PRO A 27 19.90 7.15 -17.37
C PRO A 27 19.28 5.94 -16.68
N THR A 28 19.73 4.75 -17.02
CA THR A 28 19.48 3.54 -16.24
C THR A 28 19.92 3.89 -14.82
N LEU A 29 18.97 3.87 -13.86
CA LEU A 29 19.27 4.09 -12.45
C LEU A 29 20.28 3.03 -12.06
N ASP A 30 21.54 3.40 -12.04
CA ASP A 30 22.59 2.56 -11.46
C ASP A 30 22.30 2.49 -9.97
N GLU A 31 21.73 1.37 -9.56
CA GLU A 31 21.29 1.14 -8.18
C GLU A 31 22.54 1.28 -7.30
N THR A 32 22.61 2.34 -6.49
CA THR A 32 23.77 2.58 -5.64
C THR A 32 24.00 1.40 -4.71
N GLN A 33 25.23 1.19 -4.27
CA GLN A 33 25.59 0.10 -3.36
C GLN A 33 24.75 0.17 -2.06
N ALA A 34 24.37 1.38 -1.63
CA ALA A 34 23.47 1.58 -0.50
C ALA A 34 22.04 1.07 -0.80
N GLN A 35 21.51 1.34 -1.99
CA GLN A 35 20.21 0.84 -2.42
C GLN A 35 20.20 -0.69 -2.57
N ARG A 36 21.29 -1.29 -3.09
CA ARG A 36 21.48 -2.76 -3.15
C ARG A 36 21.57 -3.38 -1.77
N THR A 37 22.25 -2.70 -0.83
CA THR A 37 22.36 -3.18 0.56
C THR A 37 21.01 -3.13 1.26
N VAL A 38 20.25 -2.04 1.10
CA VAL A 38 18.87 -1.89 1.63
C VAL A 38 17.95 -2.96 1.01
N ARG A 39 18.02 -3.16 -0.31
CA ARG A 39 17.23 -4.19 -1.00
C ARG A 39 17.59 -5.60 -0.53
N ARG A 40 18.88 -5.90 -0.30
CA ARG A 40 19.35 -7.19 0.18
C ARG A 40 18.99 -7.44 1.64
N ALA A 41 19.08 -6.42 2.50
CA ALA A 41 18.61 -6.49 3.88
C ALA A 41 17.09 -6.68 3.96
N ALA A 42 16.35 -6.03 3.05
CA ALA A 42 14.90 -6.13 2.94
C ALA A 42 14.39 -7.51 2.49
N MET A 43 15.24 -8.34 1.89
CA MET A 43 14.89 -9.69 1.44
C MET A 43 15.29 -10.79 2.45
N THR A 44 15.81 -10.42 3.62
CA THR A 44 16.08 -11.40 4.67
C THR A 44 14.75 -11.88 5.24
N PRO A 45 14.44 -13.19 5.17
CA PRO A 45 13.24 -13.70 5.82
C PRO A 45 13.28 -13.33 7.31
N PRO A 46 12.15 -12.96 7.90
CA PRO A 46 12.10 -12.71 9.33
C PRO A 46 12.58 -13.97 10.06
N VAL A 47 13.49 -13.80 11.02
CA VAL A 47 13.76 -14.88 11.98
C VAL A 47 12.47 -15.03 12.77
N LEU A 48 11.74 -16.11 12.51
CA LEU A 48 10.48 -16.40 13.22
C LEU A 48 10.85 -16.69 14.66
N GLN A 49 10.60 -15.73 15.53
CA GLN A 49 10.65 -15.97 16.97
C GLN A 49 9.42 -16.78 17.36
N GLU A 50 9.60 -17.83 18.13
CA GLU A 50 8.48 -18.54 18.73
C GLU A 50 7.75 -17.59 19.68
N ASP A 51 6.50 -17.27 19.37
CA ASP A 51 5.61 -16.47 20.21
C ASP A 51 4.29 -17.24 20.39
N ALA A 52 4.24 -18.01 21.47
CA ALA A 52 3.08 -18.84 21.79
C ALA A 52 1.81 -18.01 22.03
N ALA A 53 1.94 -16.79 22.58
CA ALA A 53 0.80 -15.90 22.79
C ALA A 53 0.25 -15.38 21.46
N LEU A 54 1.13 -15.05 20.51
CA LEU A 54 0.71 -14.63 19.17
C LEU A 54 0.05 -15.79 18.41
N GLN A 55 0.63 -16.99 18.48
CA GLN A 55 0.04 -18.19 17.88
C GLN A 55 -1.35 -18.48 18.46
N ALA A 56 -1.51 -18.36 19.78
CA ALA A 56 -2.80 -18.55 20.44
C ALA A 56 -3.84 -17.49 20.03
N ALA A 57 -3.43 -16.21 19.90
CA ALA A 57 -4.32 -15.15 19.43
C ALA A 57 -4.77 -15.37 17.97
N ILE A 58 -3.86 -15.81 17.08
CA ILE A 58 -4.17 -16.13 15.69
C ILE A 58 -5.08 -17.36 15.59
N GLY A 59 -4.81 -18.42 16.36
CA GLY A 59 -5.58 -19.66 16.41
C GLY A 59 -6.87 -19.58 17.22
N SER A 60 -7.23 -18.41 17.75
CA SER A 60 -8.39 -18.25 18.62
C SER A 60 -9.71 -18.62 17.93
N ALA A 61 -10.50 -19.49 18.56
CA ALA A 61 -11.85 -19.83 18.12
C ALA A 61 -12.84 -18.65 18.16
N ALA A 62 -12.49 -17.55 18.82
CA ALA A 62 -13.27 -16.32 18.82
C ALA A 62 -13.16 -15.53 17.51
N ARG A 63 -12.15 -15.81 16.68
CA ARG A 63 -12.02 -15.20 15.35
C ARG A 63 -13.07 -15.76 14.39
N PRO A 64 -13.80 -14.90 13.64
CA PRO A 64 -14.75 -15.37 12.65
C PRO A 64 -14.08 -16.29 11.62
N ALA A 65 -14.73 -17.39 11.26
CA ALA A 65 -14.20 -18.33 10.26
C ALA A 65 -13.88 -17.66 8.91
N ALA A 66 -14.66 -16.65 8.52
CA ALA A 66 -14.43 -15.86 7.33
C ALA A 66 -13.13 -15.02 7.42
N ASP A 67 -12.71 -14.63 8.62
CA ASP A 67 -11.44 -13.92 8.82
C ASP A 67 -10.26 -14.89 8.87
N VAL A 68 -10.42 -16.06 9.49
CA VAL A 68 -9.40 -17.13 9.50
C VAL A 68 -9.10 -17.62 8.08
N ALA A 69 -10.12 -17.77 7.23
CA ALA A 69 -9.95 -18.16 5.82
C ALA A 69 -9.07 -17.19 5.01
N ARG A 70 -8.84 -15.99 5.52
CA ARG A 70 -8.01 -14.94 4.89
C ARG A 70 -6.54 -14.97 5.32
N ASP A 71 -6.22 -15.77 6.33
CA ASP A 71 -4.85 -15.87 6.87
C ASP A 71 -3.86 -16.34 5.80
N VAL A 72 -4.30 -17.17 4.84
CA VAL A 72 -3.49 -17.63 3.69
C VAL A 72 -3.05 -16.50 2.75
N TYR A 73 -3.68 -15.33 2.82
CA TYR A 73 -3.32 -14.14 2.04
C TYR A 73 -2.63 -13.06 2.88
N ARG A 74 -2.70 -13.17 4.21
CA ARG A 74 -2.28 -12.12 5.13
C ARG A 74 -1.15 -12.53 6.07
N HIS A 75 -0.87 -13.83 6.12
CA HIS A 75 0.25 -14.41 6.86
C HIS A 75 0.45 -13.73 8.23
N PRO A 76 -0.58 -13.76 9.14
CA PRO A 76 -0.60 -12.88 10.31
C PRO A 76 0.61 -13.08 11.23
N PHE A 77 1.06 -14.33 11.44
CA PHE A 77 2.20 -14.61 12.30
C PHE A 77 3.48 -14.03 11.71
N GLU A 78 3.77 -14.33 10.45
CA GLU A 78 4.96 -13.88 9.74
C GLU A 78 4.96 -12.36 9.57
N THR A 79 3.79 -11.78 9.29
CA THR A 79 3.65 -10.33 9.10
C THR A 79 3.89 -9.56 10.39
N LEU A 80 3.29 -9.97 11.51
CA LEU A 80 3.47 -9.31 12.80
C LEU A 80 4.89 -9.51 13.34
N THR A 81 5.48 -10.68 13.13
CA THR A 81 6.89 -10.94 13.45
C THR A 81 7.83 -10.06 12.59
N PHE A 82 7.56 -9.96 11.28
CA PHE A 82 8.30 -9.08 10.39
C PHE A 82 8.25 -7.62 10.85
N TRP A 83 7.11 -7.14 11.31
CA TRP A 83 6.99 -5.79 11.85
C TRP A 83 7.63 -5.63 13.23
N GLY A 84 8.02 -6.72 13.88
CA GLY A 84 8.70 -6.69 15.17
C GLY A 84 7.75 -6.52 16.36
N LEU A 85 6.52 -7.04 16.26
CA LEU A 85 5.62 -7.13 17.40
C LEU A 85 6.26 -8.00 18.50
N THR A 86 6.24 -7.53 19.73
CA THR A 86 6.79 -8.24 20.90
C THR A 86 5.82 -8.20 22.06
N PRO A 87 5.90 -9.20 23.00
CA PRO A 87 5.10 -9.19 24.21
C PRO A 87 5.25 -7.87 25.00
N GLY A 88 4.15 -7.37 25.54
CA GLY A 88 4.14 -6.12 26.31
C GLY A 88 4.08 -4.83 25.48
N SER A 89 4.07 -4.91 24.15
CA SER A 89 4.05 -3.73 23.26
C SER A 89 2.76 -2.91 23.40
N THR A 90 2.91 -1.59 23.30
CA THR A 90 1.80 -0.66 23.03
C THR A 90 1.61 -0.53 21.52
N VAL A 91 0.52 -1.09 21.00
CA VAL A 91 0.18 -1.09 19.57
C VAL A 91 -1.00 -0.17 19.30
N VAL A 92 -0.85 0.74 18.36
CA VAL A 92 -1.92 1.62 17.89
C VAL A 92 -2.31 1.19 16.47
N GLU A 93 -3.52 0.67 16.29
CA GLU A 93 -4.06 0.32 14.97
C GLU A 93 -4.86 1.48 14.39
N ILE A 94 -4.51 1.92 13.20
CA ILE A 94 -5.13 3.06 12.53
C ILE A 94 -6.26 2.59 11.64
N GLN A 95 -7.46 3.11 11.89
CA GLN A 95 -8.66 2.87 11.09
C GLN A 95 -8.92 1.38 10.84
N PRO A 96 -9.03 0.54 11.91
CA PRO A 96 -9.19 -0.91 11.80
C PRO A 96 -10.40 -1.33 10.95
N GLY A 97 -11.34 -0.40 10.73
CA GLY A 97 -12.59 -0.66 10.04
C GLY A 97 -13.56 -1.48 10.90
N ARG A 98 -14.77 -1.69 10.36
CA ARG A 98 -15.83 -2.40 11.11
C ARG A 98 -15.54 -3.88 11.34
N ALA A 99 -14.79 -4.51 10.45
CA ALA A 99 -14.44 -5.93 10.57
C ALA A 99 -13.33 -6.19 11.58
N GLY A 100 -12.42 -5.21 11.79
CA GLY A 100 -11.37 -5.32 12.81
C GLY A 100 -10.49 -6.56 12.67
N TRP A 101 -10.05 -6.90 11.44
CA TRP A 101 -9.34 -8.17 11.19
C TRP A 101 -8.04 -8.27 12.02
N TRP A 102 -7.23 -7.19 12.05
CA TRP A 102 -6.04 -7.13 12.91
C TRP A 102 -6.42 -6.97 14.38
N THR A 103 -7.47 -6.22 14.69
CA THR A 103 -8.01 -6.07 16.05
C THR A 103 -8.28 -7.42 16.71
N ALA A 104 -8.88 -8.37 15.98
CA ALA A 104 -9.22 -9.71 16.48
C ALA A 104 -7.97 -10.56 16.85
N ILE A 105 -6.78 -10.13 16.47
CA ILE A 105 -5.50 -10.75 16.80
C ILE A 105 -4.77 -9.90 17.85
N LEU A 106 -4.64 -8.59 17.58
CA LEU A 106 -3.80 -7.69 18.38
C LEU A 106 -4.35 -7.42 19.78
N GLN A 107 -5.67 -7.30 19.90
CA GLN A 107 -6.27 -7.04 21.22
C GLN A 107 -6.07 -8.22 22.19
N PRO A 108 -6.45 -9.49 21.86
CA PRO A 108 -6.19 -10.61 22.75
C PRO A 108 -4.70 -10.89 22.97
N TYR A 109 -3.85 -10.61 21.98
CA TYR A 109 -2.41 -10.71 22.16
C TYR A 109 -1.89 -9.70 23.21
N ALA A 110 -2.31 -8.43 23.11
CA ALA A 110 -1.93 -7.41 24.09
C ALA A 110 -2.41 -7.77 25.48
N GLU A 111 -3.65 -8.24 25.63
CA GLU A 111 -4.20 -8.71 26.90
C GLU A 111 -3.37 -9.86 27.49
N ALA A 112 -3.03 -10.86 26.70
CA ALA A 112 -2.26 -12.03 27.13
C ALA A 112 -0.80 -11.70 27.50
N THR A 113 -0.24 -10.65 26.93
CA THR A 113 1.18 -10.27 27.13
C THR A 113 1.37 -9.04 28.01
N GLN A 114 0.32 -8.55 28.65
CA GLN A 114 0.35 -7.31 29.46
C GLN A 114 0.77 -6.07 28.66
N GLY A 115 0.51 -6.09 27.36
CA GLY A 115 0.68 -4.96 26.46
C GLY A 115 -0.57 -4.08 26.41
N ARG A 116 -0.58 -3.16 25.46
CA ARG A 116 -1.71 -2.25 25.25
C ARG A 116 -2.10 -2.23 23.78
N TYR A 117 -3.39 -2.44 23.47
CA TYR A 117 -3.96 -2.24 22.16
C TYR A 117 -4.85 -1.01 22.13
N VAL A 118 -4.71 -0.16 21.12
CA VAL A 118 -5.50 1.07 20.92
C VAL A 118 -5.97 1.15 19.48
N ALA A 119 -7.29 1.16 19.27
CA ALA A 119 -7.89 1.39 17.95
C ALA A 119 -8.17 2.88 17.76
N VAL A 120 -7.64 3.48 16.67
CA VAL A 120 -7.78 4.92 16.39
C VAL A 120 -8.44 5.13 15.03
N ASN A 121 -9.68 5.68 15.03
CA ASN A 121 -10.42 5.96 13.81
C ASN A 121 -10.19 7.38 13.27
N ALA A 122 -9.87 8.33 14.13
CA ALA A 122 -9.63 9.74 13.81
C ALA A 122 -8.26 10.21 14.34
N PRO A 123 -7.14 9.79 13.71
CA PRO A 123 -5.79 10.04 14.24
C PRO A 123 -5.41 11.52 14.37
N LEU A 124 -6.03 12.38 13.59
CA LEU A 124 -5.77 13.84 13.67
C LEU A 124 -6.46 14.50 14.87
N ASP A 125 -7.46 13.84 15.46
CA ASP A 125 -8.14 14.29 16.69
C ASP A 125 -7.43 13.76 17.94
N GLY A 126 -6.54 12.78 17.79
CA GLY A 126 -5.73 12.18 18.84
C GLY A 126 -5.39 10.72 18.58
N MET A 127 -4.22 10.30 19.04
CA MET A 127 -3.69 8.95 18.84
C MET A 127 -4.08 7.95 19.94
N GLY A 128 -4.85 8.38 20.95
CA GLY A 128 -5.28 7.54 22.07
C GLY A 128 -4.14 7.08 22.98
N VAL A 129 -2.96 7.59 22.77
CA VAL A 129 -1.73 7.39 23.54
C VAL A 129 -1.01 8.72 23.73
N GLU A 130 -0.14 8.78 24.74
CA GLU A 130 0.75 9.93 24.90
C GLU A 130 1.81 9.98 23.81
N ASP A 131 2.32 11.17 23.53
CA ASP A 131 3.42 11.38 22.58
C ASP A 131 4.65 10.56 23.01
N GLY A 132 5.26 9.90 22.06
CA GLY A 132 6.47 9.11 22.30
C GLY A 132 6.27 7.86 23.15
N SER A 133 5.04 7.31 23.24
CA SER A 133 4.75 6.15 24.10
C SER A 133 4.42 4.87 23.35
N ALA A 134 4.01 4.94 22.08
CA ALA A 134 3.69 3.75 21.30
C ALA A 134 4.94 3.00 20.81
N ASP A 135 4.92 1.69 20.91
CA ASP A 135 5.94 0.79 20.33
C ASP A 135 5.72 0.61 18.83
N MET A 136 4.46 0.50 18.44
CA MET A 136 4.07 0.26 17.05
C MET A 136 2.82 1.07 16.70
N VAL A 137 2.84 1.69 15.52
CA VAL A 137 1.65 2.18 14.82
C VAL A 137 1.43 1.31 13.59
N LEU A 138 0.29 0.64 13.52
CA LEU A 138 -0.08 -0.25 12.42
C LEU A 138 -1.08 0.43 11.50
N VAL A 139 -0.75 0.47 10.22
CA VAL A 139 -1.55 1.05 9.14
C VAL A 139 -1.82 -0.02 8.09
N ALA A 140 -3.09 -0.40 7.96
CA ALA A 140 -3.50 -1.37 6.95
C ALA A 140 -4.46 -0.75 5.95
N ARG A 141 -4.03 -0.66 4.68
CA ARG A 141 -4.86 -0.36 3.50
C ARG A 141 -5.57 1.01 3.52
N SER A 142 -4.96 2.03 4.11
CA SER A 142 -5.59 3.35 4.29
C SER A 142 -4.92 4.48 3.49
N PHE A 143 -3.69 4.31 3.01
CA PHE A 143 -2.91 5.37 2.34
C PHE A 143 -3.63 5.99 1.13
N HIS A 144 -4.32 5.19 0.32
CA HIS A 144 -5.06 5.69 -0.84
C HIS A 144 -6.16 6.69 -0.44
N ASN A 145 -6.82 6.50 0.70
CA ASN A 145 -7.82 7.42 1.21
C ASN A 145 -7.19 8.73 1.69
N TRP A 146 -6.06 8.65 2.38
CA TRP A 146 -5.35 9.83 2.89
C TRP A 146 -4.75 10.66 1.77
N HIS A 147 -4.20 10.00 0.74
CA HIS A 147 -3.70 10.67 -0.45
C HIS A 147 -4.80 11.46 -1.14
N ARG A 148 -5.94 10.81 -1.44
CA ARG A 148 -7.11 11.46 -2.05
C ARG A 148 -7.67 12.63 -1.25
N ALA A 149 -7.51 12.58 0.07
CA ALA A 149 -7.94 13.66 0.97
C ALA A 149 -6.87 14.74 1.20
N GLY A 150 -5.67 14.62 0.63
CA GLY A 150 -4.54 15.52 0.87
C GLY A 150 -4.04 15.52 2.32
N ARG A 151 -4.17 14.37 3.03
CA ARG A 151 -3.89 14.28 4.47
C ARG A 151 -2.73 13.36 4.83
N THR A 152 -2.03 12.78 3.86
CA THR A 152 -0.96 11.80 4.11
C THR A 152 0.10 12.34 5.08
N ASP A 153 0.58 13.56 4.85
CA ASP A 153 1.64 14.16 5.66
C ASP A 153 1.17 14.40 7.10
N ALA A 154 -0.07 14.89 7.28
CA ALA A 154 -0.64 15.12 8.62
C ALA A 154 -0.80 13.82 9.41
N PHE A 155 -1.23 12.73 8.77
CA PHE A 155 -1.33 11.41 9.40
C PHE A 155 0.05 10.89 9.80
N LEU A 156 1.01 10.94 8.88
CA LEU A 156 2.38 10.47 9.15
C LEU A 156 3.05 11.27 10.28
N ALA A 157 2.83 12.59 10.33
CA ALA A 157 3.32 13.41 11.44
C ALA A 157 2.70 13.01 12.78
N ALA A 158 1.39 12.71 12.83
CA ALA A 158 0.73 12.23 14.04
C ALA A 158 1.30 10.87 14.49
N PHE A 159 1.56 9.95 13.56
CA PHE A 159 2.18 8.66 13.87
C PHE A 159 3.60 8.81 14.40
N PHE A 160 4.39 9.68 13.74
CA PHE A 160 5.74 9.98 14.19
C PHE A 160 5.76 10.53 15.61
N LYS A 161 4.82 11.41 15.94
CA LYS A 161 4.69 11.99 17.28
C LYS A 161 4.32 10.95 18.33
N ALA A 162 3.38 10.05 18.05
CA ALA A 162 2.91 9.02 18.98
C ALA A 162 3.96 7.94 19.27
N LEU A 163 4.77 7.58 18.27
CA LEU A 163 5.80 6.56 18.42
C LEU A 163 6.94 7.03 19.32
N LYS A 164 7.43 6.14 20.16
CA LYS A 164 8.67 6.35 20.91
C LYS A 164 9.90 6.33 19.99
N PRO A 165 11.05 6.90 20.39
CA PRO A 165 12.31 6.68 19.69
C PRO A 165 12.57 5.18 19.52
N GLY A 166 12.92 4.74 18.30
CA GLY A 166 13.04 3.33 17.96
C GLY A 166 11.71 2.60 17.73
N GLY A 167 10.56 3.27 17.85
CA GLY A 167 9.24 2.69 17.57
C GLY A 167 9.03 2.43 16.07
N VAL A 168 8.09 1.56 15.76
CA VAL A 168 7.85 1.03 14.41
C VAL A 168 6.57 1.59 13.81
N LEU A 169 6.65 2.12 12.59
CA LEU A 169 5.50 2.30 11.71
C LEU A 169 5.40 1.06 10.80
N ALA A 170 4.40 0.22 11.06
CA ALA A 170 4.07 -0.99 10.33
C ALA A 170 3.04 -0.68 9.24
N VAL A 171 3.36 -0.94 7.98
CA VAL A 171 2.50 -0.58 6.84
C VAL A 171 2.19 -1.80 5.98
N GLU A 172 0.90 -2.03 5.77
CA GLU A 172 0.36 -2.90 4.71
C GLU A 172 -0.51 -2.04 3.78
N GLN A 173 -0.28 -2.08 2.47
CA GLN A 173 -1.08 -1.31 1.51
C GLN A 173 -1.18 -2.04 0.18
N HIS A 174 -2.36 -1.97 -0.47
CA HIS A 174 -2.55 -2.46 -1.85
C HIS A 174 -1.55 -1.77 -2.77
N ARG A 175 -0.74 -2.57 -3.48
CA ARG A 175 0.42 -2.12 -4.23
C ARG A 175 0.12 -1.97 -5.71
N SER A 176 0.23 -0.75 -6.24
CA SER A 176 0.21 -0.51 -7.69
C SER A 176 1.57 -0.81 -8.33
N VAL A 177 1.60 -0.77 -9.66
CA VAL A 177 2.88 -0.71 -10.39
C VAL A 177 3.66 0.53 -9.94
N ASP A 178 4.94 0.34 -9.64
CA ASP A 178 5.78 1.42 -9.16
C ASP A 178 6.07 2.45 -10.27
N GLY A 179 6.23 3.71 -9.89
CA GLY A 179 6.42 4.82 -10.84
C GLY A 179 5.14 5.41 -11.41
N LEU A 180 3.97 4.82 -11.20
CA LEU A 180 2.71 5.43 -11.59
C LEU A 180 2.37 6.64 -10.68
N ASN A 181 1.60 7.58 -11.24
CA ASN A 181 1.10 8.70 -10.46
C ASN A 181 0.07 8.24 -9.43
N PRO A 182 0.27 8.51 -8.12
CA PRO A 182 -0.68 8.14 -7.08
C PRO A 182 -2.07 8.80 -7.25
N ASP A 183 -2.17 9.96 -7.92
CA ASP A 183 -3.47 10.58 -8.23
C ASP A 183 -4.33 9.70 -9.16
N VAL A 184 -3.68 8.88 -9.99
CA VAL A 184 -4.35 7.95 -10.91
C VAL A 184 -4.67 6.63 -10.19
N THR A 185 -3.78 6.13 -9.33
CA THR A 185 -3.93 4.81 -8.72
C THR A 185 -4.72 4.81 -7.42
N ALA A 186 -4.66 5.88 -6.62
CA ALA A 186 -5.39 5.96 -5.35
C ALA A 186 -6.93 5.83 -5.50
N PRO A 187 -7.58 6.36 -6.55
CA PRO A 187 -9.02 6.15 -6.79
C PRO A 187 -9.41 4.67 -6.92
N THR A 188 -8.51 3.80 -7.37
CA THR A 188 -8.72 2.36 -7.47
C THR A 188 -8.29 1.59 -6.22
N GLY A 189 -7.80 2.28 -5.18
CA GLY A 189 -7.37 1.70 -3.91
C GLY A 189 -5.90 1.29 -3.85
N TYR A 190 -5.18 1.36 -4.98
CA TYR A 190 -3.78 0.98 -5.08
C TYR A 190 -2.84 2.18 -4.90
N MET A 191 -1.67 1.93 -4.31
CA MET A 191 -0.63 2.95 -4.12
C MET A 191 0.72 2.45 -4.63
N PRO A 192 1.53 3.29 -5.32
CA PRO A 192 2.92 2.95 -5.63
C PRO A 192 3.72 2.80 -4.33
N GLU A 193 4.52 1.74 -4.22
CA GLU A 193 5.35 1.51 -3.05
C GLU A 193 6.35 2.65 -2.83
N SER A 194 6.96 3.14 -3.91
CA SER A 194 7.88 4.27 -3.86
C SER A 194 7.24 5.56 -3.32
N TYR A 195 5.94 5.78 -3.58
CA TYR A 195 5.22 6.93 -3.00
C TYR A 195 5.10 6.79 -1.48
N VAL A 196 4.67 5.62 -0.99
CA VAL A 196 4.52 5.37 0.46
C VAL A 196 5.86 5.51 1.18
N ILE A 197 6.93 4.97 0.58
CA ILE A 197 8.29 5.09 1.13
C ILE A 197 8.72 6.56 1.21
N ARG A 198 8.59 7.33 0.13
CA ARG A 198 8.99 8.75 0.13
C ARG A 198 8.17 9.58 1.12
N ALA A 199 6.87 9.36 1.22
CA ALA A 199 6.01 10.07 2.16
C ALA A 199 6.43 9.79 3.62
N ALA A 200 6.67 8.54 3.98
CA ALA A 200 7.13 8.17 5.31
C ALA A 200 8.52 8.75 5.63
N GLN A 201 9.44 8.72 4.66
CA GLN A 201 10.77 9.32 4.82
C GLN A 201 10.71 10.85 4.97
N ALA A 202 9.84 11.53 4.25
CA ALA A 202 9.62 12.96 4.40
C ALA A 202 9.09 13.33 5.80
N ALA A 203 8.33 12.42 6.44
CA ALA A 203 7.87 12.58 7.82
C ALA A 203 8.94 12.22 8.88
N GLY A 204 10.16 11.84 8.46
CA GLY A 204 11.30 11.54 9.34
C GLY A 204 11.50 10.05 9.64
N PHE A 205 10.69 9.16 9.08
CA PHE A 205 10.89 7.72 9.26
C PHE A 205 12.05 7.19 8.40
N VAL A 206 12.69 6.14 8.90
CA VAL A 206 13.71 5.38 8.13
C VAL A 206 13.09 4.06 7.68
N LEU A 207 13.14 3.76 6.39
CA LEU A 207 12.75 2.44 5.88
C LEU A 207 13.77 1.41 6.39
N GLU A 208 13.32 0.49 7.23
CA GLU A 208 14.16 -0.54 7.83
C GLU A 208 14.09 -1.85 7.04
N ALA A 209 12.90 -2.24 6.60
CA ALA A 209 12.70 -3.47 5.85
C ALA A 209 11.45 -3.40 4.97
N ARG A 210 11.42 -4.26 3.95
CA ARG A 210 10.27 -4.53 3.09
C ARG A 210 10.15 -6.03 2.87
N SER A 211 8.92 -6.53 2.67
CA SER A 211 8.66 -7.95 2.49
C SER A 211 7.64 -8.20 1.39
N GLU A 212 7.82 -9.31 0.69
CA GLU A 212 6.88 -9.85 -0.30
C GLU A 212 5.90 -10.88 0.31
N LEU A 213 5.83 -10.99 1.63
CA LEU A 213 4.96 -11.94 2.33
C LEU A 213 3.50 -11.90 1.87
N ASN A 214 2.99 -10.69 1.63
CA ASN A 214 1.61 -10.44 1.23
C ASN A 214 1.49 -10.06 -0.25
N ALA A 215 2.51 -10.37 -1.05
CA ALA A 215 2.47 -10.19 -2.49
C ALA A 215 1.54 -11.20 -3.16
N ASN A 216 0.80 -10.74 -4.17
CA ASN A 216 0.00 -11.61 -5.01
C ASN A 216 0.29 -11.34 -6.50
N PRO A 217 1.13 -12.15 -7.15
CA PRO A 217 1.48 -11.95 -8.55
C PRO A 217 0.32 -12.17 -9.53
N ARG A 218 -0.82 -12.72 -9.06
CA ARG A 218 -2.03 -12.88 -9.87
C ARG A 218 -2.88 -11.62 -9.93
N ASP A 219 -2.64 -10.66 -9.04
CA ASP A 219 -3.30 -9.35 -9.06
C ASP A 219 -2.62 -8.44 -10.10
N ASP A 220 -3.26 -8.27 -11.25
CA ASP A 220 -2.79 -7.38 -12.34
C ASP A 220 -3.14 -5.91 -12.09
N ARG A 221 -3.97 -5.63 -11.07
CA ARG A 221 -4.38 -4.28 -10.62
C ARG A 221 -5.29 -3.54 -11.60
N ASP A 222 -5.72 -4.21 -12.66
CA ASP A 222 -6.64 -3.70 -13.69
C ASP A 222 -8.05 -4.28 -13.49
N HIS A 223 -8.71 -3.85 -12.42
CA HIS A 223 -10.01 -4.37 -12.04
C HIS A 223 -11.10 -3.30 -12.22
N PRO A 224 -12.29 -3.68 -12.73
CA PRO A 224 -13.34 -2.74 -13.12
C PRO A 224 -13.88 -1.89 -11.95
N PHE A 225 -13.74 -2.35 -10.72
CA PHE A 225 -14.11 -1.59 -9.51
C PHE A 225 -12.92 -1.39 -8.58
N GLY A 226 -11.71 -1.29 -9.16
CA GLY A 226 -10.46 -1.20 -8.42
C GLY A 226 -10.25 -2.43 -7.53
N VAL A 227 -9.45 -2.29 -6.48
CA VAL A 227 -9.15 -3.35 -5.51
C VAL A 227 -10.38 -3.98 -4.88
N TRP A 228 -11.49 -3.25 -4.83
CA TRP A 228 -12.75 -3.73 -4.25
C TRP A 228 -13.46 -4.79 -5.10
N THR A 229 -13.03 -5.01 -6.36
CA THR A 229 -13.46 -6.14 -7.19
C THR A 229 -13.04 -7.46 -6.57
N LEU A 230 -11.85 -7.50 -5.96
CA LEU A 230 -11.28 -8.70 -5.36
C LEU A 230 -11.92 -9.04 -4.00
N PRO A 231 -11.77 -10.29 -3.54
CA PRO A 231 -12.04 -10.64 -2.15
C PRO A 231 -11.29 -9.74 -1.15
N PRO A 232 -11.87 -9.48 0.02
CA PRO A 232 -13.16 -9.97 0.53
C PRO A 232 -14.35 -9.09 0.12
N VAL A 233 -14.14 -7.92 -0.51
CA VAL A 233 -15.21 -6.96 -0.80
C VAL A 233 -16.11 -7.44 -1.91
N ARG A 234 -15.54 -8.03 -2.99
CA ARG A 234 -16.25 -8.67 -4.09
C ARG A 234 -17.28 -7.75 -4.75
N THR A 235 -16.95 -6.48 -4.94
CA THR A 235 -17.81 -5.55 -5.68
C THR A 235 -18.04 -6.10 -7.09
N SER A 236 -19.31 -6.28 -7.44
CA SER A 236 -19.72 -6.89 -8.70
C SER A 236 -20.61 -6.00 -9.55
N ALA A 237 -20.91 -4.78 -9.09
CA ALA A 237 -21.70 -3.81 -9.79
C ALA A 237 -21.21 -2.38 -9.53
N PRO A 238 -21.44 -1.45 -10.45
CA PRO A 238 -21.11 -0.04 -10.26
C PRO A 238 -21.74 0.51 -9.00
N ARG A 239 -20.97 1.37 -8.29
CA ARG A 239 -21.45 2.14 -7.13
C ARG A 239 -21.16 3.62 -7.37
N ALA A 240 -21.99 4.50 -6.85
CA ALA A 240 -21.84 5.95 -7.04
C ALA A 240 -20.46 6.53 -6.64
N ASN A 241 -19.77 5.85 -5.73
CA ASN A 241 -18.49 6.31 -5.18
C ASN A 241 -17.26 5.56 -5.73
N ASN A 242 -17.45 4.62 -6.65
CA ASN A 242 -16.31 3.89 -7.24
C ASN A 242 -15.94 4.50 -8.57
N ALA A 243 -14.68 4.88 -8.74
CA ALA A 243 -14.13 5.20 -10.05
C ALA A 243 -14.18 3.92 -10.92
N THR A 244 -14.99 3.94 -11.96
CA THR A 244 -15.09 2.83 -12.92
C THR A 244 -15.68 3.32 -14.22
N ASP A 245 -15.11 2.85 -15.33
CA ASP A 245 -15.67 3.05 -16.67
C ASP A 245 -16.66 1.95 -17.05
N ARG A 246 -16.84 0.94 -16.19
CA ARG A 246 -17.75 -0.18 -16.44
C ARG A 246 -19.19 0.14 -15.99
N PRO A 247 -20.12 0.30 -16.92
CA PRO A 247 -21.53 0.63 -16.60
C PRO A 247 -22.36 -0.57 -16.16
N THR A 248 -21.88 -1.81 -16.40
CA THR A 248 -22.65 -3.05 -16.21
C THR A 248 -22.06 -3.91 -15.08
N PRO A 249 -22.91 -4.67 -14.36
CA PRO A 249 -22.44 -5.66 -13.40
C PRO A 249 -21.54 -6.72 -14.04
N LEU A 250 -20.74 -7.38 -13.19
CA LEU A 250 -19.98 -8.57 -13.57
C LEU A 250 -20.94 -9.73 -13.83
N THR A 251 -20.63 -10.53 -14.83
CA THR A 251 -21.22 -11.85 -15.02
C THR A 251 -20.74 -12.82 -13.93
N ALA A 252 -21.42 -13.97 -13.81
CA ALA A 252 -20.99 -15.02 -12.88
C ALA A 252 -19.59 -15.58 -13.23
N ALA A 253 -19.27 -15.67 -14.53
CA ALA A 253 -17.96 -16.13 -15.00
C ALA A 253 -16.86 -15.15 -14.60
N GLU A 254 -17.00 -13.86 -14.91
CA GLU A 254 -16.05 -12.83 -14.50
C GLU A 254 -15.88 -12.76 -12.97
N ARG A 255 -16.97 -12.91 -12.22
CA ARG A 255 -16.90 -12.98 -10.75
C ARG A 255 -16.04 -14.13 -10.26
N ALA A 256 -16.17 -15.31 -10.89
CA ALA A 256 -15.36 -16.48 -10.54
C ALA A 256 -13.87 -16.27 -10.87
N GLU A 257 -13.55 -15.58 -11.97
CA GLU A 257 -12.17 -15.22 -12.34
C GLU A 257 -11.54 -14.32 -11.28
N TYR A 258 -12.23 -13.25 -10.86
CA TYR A 258 -11.72 -12.36 -9.80
C TYR A 258 -11.62 -13.06 -8.43
N ASP A 259 -12.53 -13.97 -8.10
CA ASP A 259 -12.45 -14.76 -6.87
C ASP A 259 -11.23 -15.71 -6.89
N ALA A 260 -10.85 -16.24 -8.06
CA ALA A 260 -9.69 -17.09 -8.22
C ALA A 260 -8.35 -16.34 -8.04
N ILE A 261 -8.33 -15.02 -8.23
CA ILE A 261 -7.15 -14.19 -7.93
C ILE A 261 -6.86 -14.21 -6.43
N GLY A 262 -7.91 -14.14 -5.59
CA GLY A 262 -7.80 -14.01 -4.15
C GLY A 262 -7.73 -12.54 -3.69
N GLU A 263 -7.10 -12.27 -2.55
CA GLU A 263 -6.88 -10.89 -2.09
C GLU A 263 -5.80 -10.19 -2.93
N SER A 264 -5.81 -8.87 -2.95
CA SER A 264 -4.91 -8.04 -3.74
C SER A 264 -3.43 -8.23 -3.41
N ASP A 265 -2.58 -7.84 -4.35
CA ASP A 265 -1.15 -7.63 -4.11
C ASP A 265 -0.92 -6.52 -3.09
N ARG A 266 -0.05 -6.77 -2.10
CA ARG A 266 0.21 -5.84 -1.01
C ARG A 266 1.69 -5.69 -0.71
N MET A 267 2.12 -4.43 -0.61
CA MET A 267 3.40 -4.12 -0.01
C MET A 267 3.30 -4.33 1.50
N THR A 268 4.36 -4.82 2.11
CA THR A 268 4.53 -4.96 3.55
C THR A 268 5.83 -4.27 3.95
N LEU A 269 5.72 -3.13 4.65
CA LEU A 269 6.85 -2.25 4.94
C LEU A 269 7.01 -2.06 6.44
N ARG A 270 8.26 -2.00 6.89
CA ARG A 270 8.63 -1.64 8.25
C ARG A 270 9.51 -0.40 8.25
N PHE A 271 9.00 0.65 8.89
CA PHE A 271 9.76 1.88 9.10
C PHE A 271 10.07 2.04 10.59
N ARG A 272 11.16 2.71 10.87
CA ARG A 272 11.57 3.05 12.23
C ARG A 272 11.60 4.55 12.45
N LYS A 273 11.08 4.99 13.59
CA LYS A 273 11.37 6.33 14.10
C LYS A 273 12.80 6.33 14.62
N PRO A 274 13.71 7.21 14.14
CA PRO A 274 15.04 7.36 14.68
C PRO A 274 15.04 7.62 16.19
N GLY A 275 16.16 7.24 16.86
CA GLY A 275 16.38 7.50 18.30
C GLY A 275 16.80 8.91 18.57
#